data_c045ec709909ebdb1e5db8ab22be2c8e
#
_entry.id   c045ec709909ebdb1e5db8ab22be2c8e
#
_cell.length_a   1.000
_cell.length_b   1.000
_cell.length_c   1.000
_cell.angle_alpha   90.00
_cell.angle_beta   90.00
_cell.angle_gamma   90.00
#
_symmetry.space_group_name_H-M   'P 1'
#
loop_
_entity.id
_entity.type
_entity.pdbx_description
1 polymer ?
#
loop_
_entity_poly.entity_id
_entity_poly.type
_entity_poly.pdbx_seq_one_letter_code
_entity_poly.pdbx_strand_id
1 'polypeptide(L)'
;MTLTDALLLLAFLLANMAIAGAMLFLSSSVEAVLAKRHPDIWAPMQGYALPAHEARTRFFLSRAPYRLNDPDLERAMTRYWIATATWLAFMIVAFVVMAARN
;
A
#
# COMPACT_ATOMS: atom_id res chain seq x y z
N MET A 1 -20.56 -15.34 -20.06
CA MET A 1 -20.34 -15.18 -18.59
C MET A 1 -21.59 -15.65 -17.84
N THR A 2 -21.41 -16.55 -16.89
CA THR A 2 -22.53 -17.02 -16.05
C THR A 2 -22.77 -16.07 -14.90
N LEU A 3 -23.90 -16.26 -14.18
CA LEU A 3 -24.19 -15.49 -12.98
C LEU A 3 -23.10 -15.71 -11.91
N THR A 4 -22.61 -16.94 -11.79
CA THR A 4 -21.52 -17.27 -10.86
C THR A 4 -20.25 -16.49 -11.22
N ASP A 5 -19.89 -16.40 -12.49
CA ASP A 5 -18.72 -15.64 -12.93
C ASP A 5 -18.88 -14.15 -12.63
N ALA A 6 -20.07 -13.60 -12.84
CA ALA A 6 -20.36 -12.21 -12.54
C ALA A 6 -20.25 -11.91 -11.05
N LEU A 7 -20.75 -12.82 -10.20
CA LEU A 7 -20.66 -12.68 -8.74
C LEU A 7 -19.22 -12.77 -8.25
N LEU A 8 -18.43 -13.69 -8.83
CA LEU A 8 -17.01 -13.81 -8.49
C LEU A 8 -16.23 -12.55 -8.88
N LEU A 9 -16.52 -12.00 -10.07
CA LEU A 9 -15.89 -10.77 -10.50
C LEU A 9 -16.26 -9.60 -9.58
N LEU A 10 -17.52 -9.49 -9.21
CA LEU A 10 -17.97 -8.44 -8.29
C LEU A 10 -17.30 -8.58 -6.93
N ALA A 11 -17.25 -9.80 -6.39
CA ALA A 11 -16.57 -10.06 -5.11
C ALA A 11 -15.09 -9.70 -5.17
N PHE A 12 -14.41 -10.04 -6.28
CA PHE A 12 -13.01 -9.68 -6.50
C PHE A 12 -12.82 -8.16 -6.50
N LEU A 13 -13.67 -7.44 -7.25
CA LEU A 13 -13.56 -5.98 -7.34
C LEU A 13 -13.80 -5.33 -5.99
N LEU A 14 -14.80 -5.77 -5.24
CA LEU A 14 -15.09 -5.22 -3.91
C LEU A 14 -13.94 -5.49 -2.93
N ALA A 15 -13.42 -6.70 -2.91
CA ALA A 15 -12.29 -7.05 -2.06
C ALA A 15 -11.04 -6.25 -2.43
N ASN A 16 -10.76 -6.10 -3.73
CA ASN A 16 -9.62 -5.32 -4.21
C ASN A 16 -9.75 -3.85 -3.78
N MET A 17 -10.94 -3.27 -3.90
CA MET A 17 -11.18 -1.89 -3.46
C MET A 17 -10.99 -1.73 -1.95
N ALA A 18 -11.44 -2.70 -1.16
CA ALA A 18 -11.29 -2.65 0.29
C ALA A 18 -9.81 -2.70 0.70
N ILE A 19 -9.03 -3.59 0.08
CA ILE A 19 -7.60 -3.72 0.36
C ILE A 19 -6.85 -2.47 -0.10
N ALA A 20 -7.14 -1.96 -1.29
CA ALA A 20 -6.53 -0.74 -1.80
C ALA A 20 -6.83 0.46 -0.90
N GLY A 21 -8.07 0.56 -0.42
CA GLY A 21 -8.44 1.61 0.54
C GLY A 21 -7.67 1.51 1.84
N ALA A 22 -7.47 0.31 2.36
CA ALA A 22 -6.65 0.07 3.54
C ALA A 22 -5.20 0.49 3.31
N MET A 23 -4.64 0.16 2.15
CA MET A 23 -3.27 0.57 1.79
C MET A 23 -3.14 2.10 1.75
N LEU A 24 -4.11 2.79 1.16
CA LEU A 24 -4.11 4.25 1.12
C LEU A 24 -4.19 4.84 2.53
N PHE A 25 -5.05 4.29 3.38
CA PHE A 25 -5.17 4.74 4.77
C PHE A 25 -3.86 4.55 5.53
N LEU A 26 -3.22 3.39 5.39
CA LEU A 26 -1.96 3.08 6.07
C LEU A 26 -0.81 3.92 5.54
N SER A 27 -0.78 4.19 4.23
CA SER A 27 0.18 5.12 3.62
C SER A 27 0.02 6.52 4.21
N SER A 28 -1.22 7.00 4.35
CA SER A 28 -1.51 8.30 4.97
C SER A 28 -1.04 8.35 6.43
N SER A 29 -1.15 7.24 7.15
CA SER A 29 -0.65 7.16 8.52
C SER A 29 0.86 7.32 8.59
N VAL A 30 1.60 6.69 7.67
CA VAL A 30 3.06 6.86 7.56
C VAL A 30 3.39 8.31 7.27
N GLU A 31 2.71 8.92 6.30
CA GLU A 31 2.92 10.32 5.93
C GLU A 31 2.64 11.27 7.09
N ALA A 32 1.59 11.01 7.88
CA ALA A 32 1.25 11.83 9.03
C ALA A 32 2.35 11.80 10.11
N VAL A 33 2.92 10.63 10.37
CA VAL A 33 4.03 10.49 11.32
C VAL A 33 5.26 11.25 10.81
N LEU A 34 5.58 11.12 9.53
CA LEU A 34 6.70 11.82 8.91
C LEU A 34 6.52 13.33 8.99
N ALA A 35 5.35 13.84 8.63
CA ALA A 35 5.07 15.26 8.64
C ALA A 35 5.17 15.87 10.05
N LYS A 36 4.76 15.10 11.05
CA LYS A 36 4.74 15.56 12.44
C LYS A 36 6.09 15.47 13.13
N ARG A 37 6.82 14.36 12.92
CA ARG A 37 8.04 14.04 13.67
C ARG A 37 9.32 14.19 12.87
N HIS A 38 9.23 14.10 11.55
CA HIS A 38 10.39 14.15 10.66
C HIS A 38 10.13 15.11 9.50
N PRO A 39 9.86 16.41 9.80
CA PRO A 39 9.49 17.37 8.75
C PRO A 39 10.60 17.57 7.71
N ASP A 40 11.87 17.43 8.09
CA ASP A 40 13.00 17.55 7.18
C ASP A 40 12.98 16.44 6.12
N ILE A 41 12.62 15.24 6.52
CA ILE A 41 12.51 14.10 5.61
C ILE A 41 11.25 14.21 4.77
N TRP A 42 10.15 14.69 5.37
CA TRP A 42 8.87 14.82 4.70
C TRP A 42 8.85 15.92 3.64
N ALA A 43 9.56 17.03 3.86
CA ALA A 43 9.49 18.19 2.97
C ALA A 43 9.75 17.86 1.49
N PRO A 44 10.80 17.08 1.12
CA PRO A 44 11.04 16.72 -0.28
C PRO A 44 9.98 15.81 -0.88
N MET A 45 9.16 15.17 -0.05
CA MET A 45 8.16 14.19 -0.48
C MET A 45 6.77 14.80 -0.64
N GLN A 46 6.62 16.09 -0.35
CA GLN A 46 5.33 16.78 -0.46
C GLN A 46 5.00 17.08 -1.92
N GLY A 47 3.70 17.04 -2.22
CA GLY A 47 3.17 17.44 -3.52
C GLY A 47 3.07 16.29 -4.51
N TYR A 48 2.64 16.62 -5.71
CA TYR A 48 2.37 15.66 -6.78
C TYR A 48 3.39 15.75 -7.91
N ALA A 49 4.41 16.60 -7.79
CA ALA A 49 5.46 16.70 -8.80
C ALA A 49 6.29 15.40 -8.84
N LEU A 50 6.86 15.11 -10.01
CA LEU A 50 7.63 13.88 -10.21
C LEU A 50 8.78 13.71 -9.21
N PRO A 51 9.58 14.75 -8.88
CA PRO A 51 10.63 14.60 -7.89
C PRO A 51 10.11 14.20 -6.50
N ALA A 52 8.95 14.72 -6.07
CA ALA A 52 8.34 14.35 -4.80
C ALA A 52 7.85 12.90 -4.82
N HIS A 53 7.28 12.45 -5.93
CA HIS A 53 6.85 11.07 -6.10
C HIS A 53 8.05 10.10 -6.05
N GLU A 54 9.14 10.43 -6.71
CA GLU A 54 10.35 9.62 -6.66
C GLU A 54 10.92 9.54 -5.25
N ALA A 55 10.93 10.65 -4.52
CA ALA A 55 11.41 10.69 -3.14
C ALA A 55 10.57 9.78 -2.24
N ARG A 56 9.24 9.83 -2.37
CA ARG A 56 8.33 8.96 -1.62
C ARG A 56 8.56 7.48 -1.93
N THR A 57 8.66 7.15 -3.20
CA THR A 57 8.88 5.76 -3.64
C THR A 57 10.20 5.24 -3.11
N ARG A 58 11.25 6.03 -3.22
CA ARG A 58 12.57 5.67 -2.74
C ARG A 58 12.57 5.45 -1.22
N PHE A 59 11.90 6.32 -0.48
CA PHE A 59 11.79 6.22 0.97
C PHE A 59 11.05 4.95 1.39
N PHE A 60 9.90 4.65 0.76
CA PHE A 60 9.11 3.47 1.10
C PHE A 60 9.82 2.16 0.74
N LEU A 61 10.56 2.13 -0.37
CA LEU A 61 11.25 0.92 -0.80
C LEU A 61 12.59 0.70 -0.11
N SER A 62 13.14 1.72 0.54
CA SER A 62 14.40 1.60 1.27
C SER A 62 14.16 1.20 2.73
N ARG A 63 15.25 0.94 3.44
CA ARG A 63 15.19 0.67 4.87
C ARG A 63 15.28 1.95 5.71
N ALA A 64 15.26 3.12 5.07
CA ALA A 64 15.37 4.40 5.76
C ALA A 64 14.35 4.58 6.88
N PRO A 65 13.04 4.20 6.71
CA PRO A 65 12.08 4.33 7.80
C PRO A 65 12.50 3.59 9.07
N TYR A 66 13.14 2.43 8.93
CA TYR A 66 13.57 1.63 10.07
C TYR A 66 14.87 2.11 10.70
N ARG A 67 15.61 2.99 10.01
CA ARG A 67 16.85 3.56 10.52
C ARG A 67 16.65 4.81 11.37
N LEU A 68 15.45 5.36 11.40
CA LEU A 68 15.14 6.58 12.14
C LEU A 68 14.93 6.34 13.64
N ASN A 69 14.88 5.09 14.07
CA ASN A 69 14.64 4.70 15.47
C ASN A 69 13.36 5.30 16.04
N ASP A 70 12.32 5.40 15.22
CA ASP A 70 11.00 5.89 15.59
C ASP A 70 10.02 4.70 15.62
N PRO A 71 9.63 4.22 16.82
CA PRO A 71 8.75 3.06 16.92
C PRO A 71 7.39 3.25 16.26
N ASP A 72 6.86 4.47 16.28
CA ASP A 72 5.56 4.76 15.65
C ASP A 72 5.67 4.69 14.12
N LEU A 73 6.76 5.23 13.56
CA LEU A 73 7.02 5.15 12.14
C LEU A 73 7.25 3.71 11.69
N GLU A 74 8.04 2.95 12.44
CA GLU A 74 8.29 1.54 12.15
C GLU A 74 7.00 0.74 12.17
N ARG A 75 6.13 0.99 13.14
CA ARG A 75 4.85 0.31 13.25
C ARG A 75 3.92 0.64 12.08
N ALA A 76 3.84 1.91 11.72
CA ALA A 76 3.03 2.35 10.58
C ALA A 76 3.54 1.76 9.28
N MET A 77 4.86 1.75 9.08
CA MET A 77 5.51 1.19 7.90
C MET A 77 5.29 -0.33 7.80
N THR A 78 5.43 -1.03 8.93
CA THR A 78 5.20 -2.48 8.97
C THR A 78 3.77 -2.83 8.61
N ARG A 79 2.80 -2.07 9.12
CA ARG A 79 1.39 -2.26 8.77
C ARG A 79 1.14 -2.04 7.29
N TYR A 80 1.76 -1.01 6.72
CA TYR A 80 1.68 -0.74 5.28
C TYR A 80 2.22 -1.92 4.47
N TRP A 81 3.39 -2.44 4.84
CA TRP A 81 4.00 -3.57 4.12
C TRP A 81 3.20 -4.87 4.28
N ILE A 82 2.59 -5.09 5.44
CA ILE A 82 1.70 -6.24 5.64
C ILE A 82 0.49 -6.13 4.72
N ALA A 83 -0.12 -4.95 4.61
CA ALA A 83 -1.25 -4.73 3.71
C ALA A 83 -0.84 -4.91 2.25
N THR A 84 0.34 -4.43 1.85
CA THR A 84 0.87 -4.60 0.50
C THR A 84 1.11 -6.06 0.18
N ALA A 85 1.71 -6.82 1.11
CA ALA A 85 1.94 -8.25 0.93
C ALA A 85 0.61 -9.01 0.83
N THR A 86 -0.38 -8.64 1.63
CA THR A 86 -1.72 -9.20 1.57
C THR A 86 -2.37 -8.94 0.20
N TRP A 87 -2.24 -7.72 -0.30
CA TRP A 87 -2.77 -7.37 -1.61
C TRP A 87 -2.10 -8.19 -2.72
N LEU A 88 -0.77 -8.33 -2.69
CA LEU A 88 -0.05 -9.13 -3.67
C LEU A 88 -0.48 -10.60 -3.63
N ALA A 89 -0.60 -11.17 -2.43
CA ALA A 89 -1.06 -12.55 -2.27
C ALA A 89 -2.48 -12.72 -2.81
N PHE A 90 -3.37 -11.78 -2.52
CA PHE A 90 -4.73 -11.77 -3.03
C PHE A 90 -4.77 -11.73 -4.55
N MET A 91 -3.96 -10.88 -5.16
CA MET A 91 -3.89 -10.76 -6.62
C MET A 91 -3.37 -12.03 -7.27
N ILE A 92 -2.35 -12.67 -6.68
CA ILE A 92 -1.81 -13.93 -7.18
C ILE A 92 -2.87 -15.03 -7.12
N VAL A 93 -3.55 -15.18 -5.98
CA VAL A 93 -4.60 -16.18 -5.82
C VAL A 93 -5.73 -15.95 -6.80
N ALA A 94 -6.18 -14.70 -6.95
CA ALA A 94 -7.23 -14.34 -7.88
C ALA A 94 -6.85 -14.67 -9.32
N PHE A 95 -5.61 -14.36 -9.72
CA PHE A 95 -5.11 -14.66 -11.05
C PHE A 95 -5.09 -16.17 -11.31
N VAL A 96 -4.60 -16.96 -10.34
CA VAL A 96 -4.55 -18.43 -10.45
C VAL A 96 -5.96 -19.01 -10.58
N VAL A 97 -6.90 -18.53 -9.77
CA VAL A 97 -8.29 -19.00 -9.82
C VAL A 97 -8.91 -18.68 -11.18
N MET A 98 -8.70 -17.46 -11.69
CA MET A 98 -9.25 -17.06 -12.99
C MET A 98 -8.62 -17.87 -14.12
N ALA A 99 -7.32 -18.13 -14.08
CA ALA A 99 -6.63 -18.94 -15.07
C ALA A 99 -7.11 -20.39 -15.05
N ALA A 100 -7.37 -20.94 -13.88
CA ALA A 100 -7.86 -22.31 -13.71
C ALA A 100 -9.30 -22.49 -14.23
N ARG A 101 -10.10 -21.41 -14.26
CA ARG A 101 -11.48 -21.47 -14.77
C ARG A 101 -11.57 -21.37 -16.29
N ASN A 102 -10.52 -20.90 -16.94
CA ASN A 102 -10.47 -20.84 -18.41
C ASN A 102 -9.88 -22.17 -18.97
#